data_d33c222ab7cde9ab52a18193a156bc0d
#
_entry.id   d33c222ab7cde9ab52a18193a156bc0d
#
_cell.length_a   1.000
_cell.length_b   1.000
_cell.length_c   1.000
_cell.angle_alpha   90.00
_cell.angle_beta   90.00
_cell.angle_gamma   90.00
#
_symmetry.space_group_name_H-M   'P 1'
#
loop_
_entity.id
_entity.type
_entity.pdbx_description
1 polymer ?
#
loop_
_entity_poly.entity_id
_entity_poly.type
_entity_poly.pdbx_seq_one_letter_code
_entity_poly.pdbx_strand_id
1 'polypeptide(L)'
;MCIAKVDITTQAVGVVAPEKNITQLGTMVTGEIVAVNYKQGDVVKKGDIIITINPGVGYEPYNIKANIDGKIQQLTFLNPGSVVKQGDSLAVLVPTNQKLIVQGRLLVKDRGYVSVGQTAKIKLANQDQLIFGTIDAKIISISPDAVRGQTSTWYELELVIDKEYFTSGDITYNLVPGINVSVFILTGERTVLSYITTPFQNGFGQALQER
;
A
#
# COMPACT_ATOMS: atom_id res chain seq x y z
N MET A 1 34.49 -23.62 -6.55
CA MET A 1 34.67 -22.98 -5.22
C MET A 1 33.35 -22.31 -4.87
N CYS A 2 32.54 -22.97 -4.01
CA CYS A 2 31.24 -22.42 -3.60
C CYS A 2 31.45 -21.29 -2.61
N ILE A 3 31.25 -20.05 -3.01
CA ILE A 3 31.23 -18.90 -2.11
C ILE A 3 29.83 -18.83 -1.55
N ALA A 4 29.65 -19.26 -0.31
CA ALA A 4 28.35 -19.10 0.37
C ALA A 4 28.11 -17.61 0.61
N LYS A 5 26.99 -17.12 0.10
CA LYS A 5 26.49 -15.75 0.32
C LYS A 5 25.45 -15.78 1.43
N VAL A 6 25.50 -14.83 2.32
CA VAL A 6 24.52 -14.62 3.38
C VAL A 6 23.77 -13.32 3.09
N ASP A 7 22.46 -13.43 2.99
CA ASP A 7 21.58 -12.29 2.79
C ASP A 7 21.52 -11.45 4.08
N ILE A 8 21.81 -10.17 3.95
CA ILE A 8 21.58 -9.20 5.04
C ILE A 8 20.17 -8.69 4.88
N THR A 9 19.35 -8.94 5.89
CA THR A 9 17.97 -8.49 5.91
C THR A 9 17.71 -7.48 7.02
N THR A 10 16.98 -6.44 6.68
CA THR A 10 16.42 -5.48 7.64
C THR A 10 14.97 -5.87 7.91
N GLN A 11 14.60 -5.94 9.19
CA GLN A 11 13.25 -6.31 9.58
C GLN A 11 12.39 -5.08 9.81
N ALA A 12 11.18 -5.09 9.25
CA ALA A 12 10.13 -4.12 9.50
C ALA A 12 8.83 -4.84 9.90
N VAL A 13 7.97 -4.17 10.64
CA VAL A 13 6.63 -4.65 10.95
C VAL A 13 5.66 -4.07 9.95
N GLY A 14 4.76 -4.89 9.42
CA GLY A 14 3.79 -4.46 8.43
C GLY A 14 2.37 -4.94 8.75
N VAL A 15 1.41 -4.30 8.11
CA VAL A 15 0.00 -4.66 8.13
C VAL A 15 -0.50 -4.77 6.69
N VAL A 16 -1.23 -5.82 6.39
CA VAL A 16 -1.91 -5.97 5.10
C VAL A 16 -3.04 -4.95 5.01
N ALA A 17 -3.04 -4.15 3.97
CA ALA A 17 -4.05 -3.14 3.72
C ALA A 17 -4.48 -3.16 2.24
N PRO A 18 -5.71 -2.74 1.91
CA PRO A 18 -6.07 -2.53 0.53
C PRO A 18 -5.29 -1.34 -0.04
N GLU A 19 -4.88 -1.44 -1.30
CA GLU A 19 -4.34 -0.30 -2.04
C GLU A 19 -5.42 0.79 -2.08
N LYS A 20 -5.16 1.95 -1.44
CA LYS A 20 -6.14 3.04 -1.31
C LYS A 20 -6.28 3.81 -2.63
N ASN A 21 -7.02 3.26 -3.55
CA ASN A 21 -7.43 3.95 -4.77
C ASN A 21 -8.88 4.44 -4.64
N ILE A 22 -9.11 5.41 -3.74
CA ILE A 22 -10.42 6.05 -3.60
C ILE A 22 -10.54 7.11 -4.68
N THR A 23 -11.61 7.05 -5.49
CA THR A 23 -11.92 8.08 -6.48
C THR A 23 -13.08 8.92 -6.01
N GLN A 24 -12.87 10.24 -5.96
CA GLN A 24 -13.94 11.20 -5.72
C GLN A 24 -14.47 11.69 -7.06
N LEU A 25 -15.79 11.65 -7.24
CA LEU A 25 -16.50 12.21 -8.37
C LEU A 25 -17.11 13.55 -7.97
N GLY A 26 -16.65 14.61 -8.60
CA GLY A 26 -17.17 15.96 -8.43
C GLY A 26 -17.91 16.44 -9.66
N THR A 27 -18.69 17.52 -9.49
CA THR A 27 -19.34 18.20 -10.62
C THR A 27 -18.51 19.37 -11.12
N MET A 28 -18.51 19.56 -12.44
CA MET A 28 -17.91 20.73 -13.10
C MET A 28 -18.94 21.83 -13.41
N VAL A 29 -20.23 21.56 -13.13
CA VAL A 29 -21.31 22.48 -13.40
C VAL A 29 -22.15 22.74 -12.15
N THR A 30 -22.73 23.93 -12.05
CA THR A 30 -23.75 24.23 -11.05
C THR A 30 -25.11 23.90 -11.64
N GLY A 31 -25.99 23.26 -10.88
CA GLY A 31 -27.29 22.87 -11.36
C GLY A 31 -28.12 22.10 -10.35
N GLU A 32 -29.31 21.68 -10.77
CA GLU A 32 -30.23 20.87 -9.99
C GLU A 32 -30.05 19.37 -10.35
N ILE A 33 -30.04 18.50 -9.35
CA ILE A 33 -30.00 17.06 -9.55
C ILE A 33 -31.38 16.61 -10.05
N VAL A 34 -31.41 16.05 -11.26
CA VAL A 34 -32.61 15.50 -11.88
C VAL A 34 -32.84 14.05 -11.50
N ALA A 35 -31.76 13.27 -11.50
CA ALA A 35 -31.81 11.84 -11.21
C ALA A 35 -30.57 11.35 -10.48
N VAL A 36 -30.78 10.41 -9.55
CA VAL A 36 -29.74 9.62 -8.87
C VAL A 36 -30.06 8.16 -9.14
N ASN A 37 -29.23 7.50 -9.95
CA ASN A 37 -29.52 6.16 -10.47
C ASN A 37 -29.04 5.04 -9.54
N TYR A 38 -28.16 5.33 -8.59
CA TYR A 38 -27.53 4.36 -7.69
C TYR A 38 -27.60 4.83 -6.24
N LYS A 39 -27.44 3.89 -5.31
CA LYS A 39 -27.43 4.13 -3.87
C LYS A 39 -26.06 3.85 -3.29
N GLN A 40 -25.82 4.33 -2.09
CA GLN A 40 -24.63 3.96 -1.30
C GLN A 40 -24.60 2.44 -1.10
N GLY A 41 -23.48 1.82 -1.42
CA GLY A 41 -23.29 0.38 -1.36
C GLY A 41 -23.49 -0.35 -2.68
N ASP A 42 -24.01 0.30 -3.73
CA ASP A 42 -24.19 -0.33 -5.05
C ASP A 42 -22.86 -0.48 -5.78
N VAL A 43 -22.79 -1.52 -6.62
CA VAL A 43 -21.66 -1.75 -7.52
C VAL A 43 -21.93 -1.10 -8.86
N VAL A 44 -20.97 -0.35 -9.36
CA VAL A 44 -21.05 0.39 -10.64
C VAL A 44 -19.91 -0.04 -11.55
N LYS A 45 -20.13 0.01 -12.84
CA LYS A 45 -19.11 -0.18 -13.87
C LYS A 45 -18.64 1.16 -14.42
N LYS A 46 -17.42 1.18 -14.92
CA LYS A 46 -16.88 2.35 -15.61
C LYS A 46 -17.79 2.78 -16.75
N GLY A 47 -18.24 4.05 -16.72
CA GLY A 47 -19.14 4.63 -17.69
C GLY A 47 -20.60 4.69 -17.24
N ASP A 48 -20.99 4.02 -16.16
CA ASP A 48 -22.35 4.09 -15.61
C ASP A 48 -22.67 5.51 -15.14
N ILE A 49 -23.87 6.00 -15.47
CA ILE A 49 -24.35 7.32 -15.07
C ILE A 49 -24.88 7.23 -13.63
N ILE A 50 -24.19 7.85 -12.71
CA ILE A 50 -24.54 7.83 -11.28
C ILE A 50 -25.55 8.93 -10.97
N ILE A 51 -25.28 10.17 -11.42
CA ILE A 51 -26.10 11.35 -11.16
C ILE A 51 -26.25 12.13 -12.45
N THR A 52 -27.45 12.64 -12.69
CA THR A 52 -27.77 13.57 -13.79
C THR A 52 -28.10 14.95 -13.21
N ILE A 53 -27.43 15.99 -13.71
CA ILE A 53 -27.58 17.39 -13.29
C ILE A 53 -28.15 18.19 -14.45
N ASN A 54 -29.14 19.03 -14.17
CA ASN A 54 -29.64 20.03 -15.10
C ASN A 54 -29.00 21.40 -14.77
N PRO A 55 -28.13 21.94 -15.64
CA PRO A 55 -27.48 23.23 -15.39
C PRO A 55 -28.40 24.44 -15.59
N GLY A 56 -29.62 24.24 -16.14
CA GLY A 56 -30.58 25.29 -16.41
C GLY A 56 -31.07 25.32 -17.84
N VAL A 57 -31.93 26.30 -18.12
CA VAL A 57 -32.56 26.44 -19.44
C VAL A 57 -31.52 26.70 -20.54
N GLY A 58 -31.60 25.92 -21.61
CA GLY A 58 -30.71 26.02 -22.77
C GLY A 58 -29.43 25.23 -22.71
N TYR A 59 -29.22 24.46 -21.63
CA TYR A 59 -28.09 23.59 -21.49
C TYR A 59 -28.49 22.09 -21.50
N GLU A 60 -27.64 21.25 -22.07
CA GLU A 60 -27.80 19.80 -22.03
C GLU A 60 -27.63 19.26 -20.61
N PRO A 61 -28.36 18.22 -20.22
CA PRO A 61 -28.12 17.54 -18.93
C PRO A 61 -26.68 17.03 -18.79
N TYR A 62 -26.07 17.34 -17.66
CA TYR A 62 -24.71 16.91 -17.36
C TYR A 62 -24.70 15.61 -16.56
N ASN A 63 -24.08 14.58 -17.11
CA ASN A 63 -24.04 13.23 -16.51
C ASN A 63 -22.73 13.00 -15.79
N ILE A 64 -22.80 12.71 -14.50
CA ILE A 64 -21.67 12.23 -13.69
C ILE A 64 -21.59 10.73 -13.89
N LYS A 65 -20.47 10.28 -14.50
CA LYS A 65 -20.23 8.87 -14.81
C LYS A 65 -19.17 8.29 -13.88
N ALA A 66 -19.31 7.00 -13.56
CA ALA A 66 -18.25 6.24 -12.89
C ALA A 66 -17.00 6.20 -13.79
N ASN A 67 -15.85 6.56 -13.26
CA ASN A 67 -14.56 6.52 -13.97
C ASN A 67 -13.81 5.19 -13.77
N ILE A 68 -14.27 4.37 -12.83
CA ILE A 68 -13.74 3.05 -12.50
C ILE A 68 -14.87 2.05 -12.21
N ASP A 69 -14.57 0.76 -12.32
CA ASP A 69 -15.40 -0.30 -11.78
C ASP A 69 -15.24 -0.34 -10.27
N GLY A 70 -16.33 -0.20 -9.54
CA GLY A 70 -16.20 -0.08 -8.09
C GLY A 70 -17.53 -0.13 -7.35
N LYS A 71 -17.45 0.09 -6.04
CA LYS A 71 -18.59 0.21 -5.15
C LYS A 71 -18.71 1.65 -4.67
N ILE A 72 -19.94 2.17 -4.64
CA ILE A 72 -20.21 3.50 -4.10
C ILE A 72 -20.07 3.46 -2.59
N GLN A 73 -19.03 4.09 -2.06
CA GLN A 73 -18.78 4.19 -0.62
C GLN A 73 -19.64 5.28 0.01
N GLN A 74 -19.80 6.41 -0.69
CA GLN A 74 -20.56 7.55 -0.21
C GLN A 74 -21.21 8.30 -1.36
N LEU A 75 -22.46 8.73 -1.17
CA LEU A 75 -23.17 9.70 -1.97
C LEU A 75 -23.52 10.90 -1.10
N THR A 76 -23.11 12.09 -1.51
CA THR A 76 -23.32 13.32 -0.72
C THR A 76 -24.74 13.85 -0.91
N PHE A 77 -25.30 13.73 -2.12
CA PHE A 77 -26.63 14.22 -2.47
C PHE A 77 -27.47 13.03 -2.93
N LEU A 78 -28.51 12.69 -2.16
CA LEU A 78 -29.33 11.50 -2.38
C LEU A 78 -30.67 11.80 -3.07
N ASN A 79 -31.10 13.07 -3.09
CA ASN A 79 -32.44 13.41 -3.50
C ASN A 79 -32.44 14.27 -4.79
N PRO A 80 -33.26 13.91 -5.80
CA PRO A 80 -33.59 14.82 -6.89
C PRO A 80 -34.15 16.14 -6.34
N GLY A 81 -33.88 17.25 -7.02
CA GLY A 81 -34.25 18.58 -6.58
C GLY A 81 -33.15 19.29 -5.75
N SER A 82 -32.10 18.60 -5.34
CA SER A 82 -30.98 19.23 -4.65
C SER A 82 -30.14 20.05 -5.62
N VAL A 83 -29.70 21.23 -5.17
CA VAL A 83 -28.82 22.12 -5.97
C VAL A 83 -27.37 21.86 -5.58
N VAL A 84 -26.53 21.64 -6.60
CA VAL A 84 -25.08 21.42 -6.46
C VAL A 84 -24.32 22.54 -7.13
N LYS A 85 -23.13 22.83 -6.62
CA LYS A 85 -22.22 23.86 -7.16
C LYS A 85 -21.01 23.19 -7.81
N GLN A 86 -20.44 23.89 -8.78
CA GLN A 86 -19.17 23.48 -9.37
C GLN A 86 -18.11 23.24 -8.27
N GLY A 87 -17.47 22.06 -8.33
CA GLY A 87 -16.47 21.63 -7.35
C GLY A 87 -17.01 20.77 -6.19
N ASP A 88 -18.34 20.65 -6.05
CA ASP A 88 -18.92 19.78 -5.02
C ASP A 88 -18.55 18.31 -5.29
N SER A 89 -18.18 17.59 -4.23
CA SER A 89 -17.96 16.13 -4.27
C SER A 89 -19.32 15.43 -4.15
N LEU A 90 -19.68 14.67 -5.17
CA LEU A 90 -21.00 14.03 -5.28
C LEU A 90 -20.96 12.57 -4.86
N ALA A 91 -19.92 11.85 -5.25
CA ALA A 91 -19.78 10.43 -4.94
C ALA A 91 -18.34 10.06 -4.65
N VAL A 92 -18.16 9.05 -3.80
CA VAL A 92 -16.88 8.41 -3.52
C VAL A 92 -16.96 6.96 -3.96
N LEU A 93 -16.09 6.57 -4.90
CA LEU A 93 -16.00 5.22 -5.42
C LEU A 93 -14.77 4.51 -4.86
N VAL A 94 -14.93 3.24 -4.52
CA VAL A 94 -13.86 2.32 -4.12
C VAL A 94 -13.81 1.19 -5.15
N PRO A 95 -12.64 0.90 -5.76
CA PRO A 95 -12.52 -0.19 -6.73
C PRO A 95 -12.96 -1.54 -6.13
N THR A 96 -13.67 -2.35 -6.91
CA THR A 96 -14.10 -3.69 -6.48
C THR A 96 -12.92 -4.65 -6.39
N ASN A 97 -11.92 -4.50 -7.27
CA ASN A 97 -10.71 -5.31 -7.30
C ASN A 97 -9.54 -4.53 -6.68
N GLN A 98 -9.59 -4.33 -5.36
CA GLN A 98 -8.45 -3.74 -4.65
C GLN A 98 -7.36 -4.80 -4.48
N LYS A 99 -6.19 -4.52 -5.03
CA LYS A 99 -4.99 -5.29 -4.70
C LYS A 99 -4.63 -5.08 -3.23
N LEU A 100 -4.16 -6.12 -2.61
CA LEU A 100 -3.60 -6.01 -1.28
C LEU A 100 -2.15 -5.52 -1.37
N ILE A 101 -1.81 -4.60 -0.49
CA ILE A 101 -0.45 -4.13 -0.26
C ILE A 101 -0.07 -4.35 1.20
N VAL A 102 1.21 -4.30 1.49
CA VAL A 102 1.69 -4.28 2.87
C VAL A 102 2.16 -2.88 3.19
N GLN A 103 1.55 -2.28 4.21
CA GLN A 103 2.02 -1.05 4.82
C GLN A 103 2.99 -1.40 5.94
N GLY A 104 4.27 -1.11 5.74
CA GLY A 104 5.35 -1.42 6.68
C GLY A 104 5.81 -0.20 7.47
N ARG A 105 6.35 -0.44 8.67
CA ARG A 105 7.01 0.57 9.51
C ARG A 105 8.48 0.22 9.64
N LEU A 106 9.33 1.04 9.05
CA LEU A 106 10.78 0.90 9.09
C LEU A 106 11.38 1.81 10.16
N LEU A 107 12.21 1.29 11.02
CA LEU A 107 12.90 2.09 12.02
C LEU A 107 13.86 3.09 11.37
N VAL A 108 14.00 4.27 11.99
CA VAL A 108 14.85 5.37 11.46
C VAL A 108 16.30 4.93 11.23
N LYS A 109 16.85 4.10 12.13
CA LYS A 109 18.22 3.58 12.02
C LYS A 109 18.48 2.77 10.75
N ASP A 110 17.43 2.15 10.21
CA ASP A 110 17.53 1.23 9.07
C ASP A 110 17.23 1.91 7.74
N ARG A 111 16.77 3.18 7.78
CA ARG A 111 16.36 3.95 6.58
C ARG A 111 17.46 4.06 5.53
N GLY A 112 18.72 4.20 5.95
CA GLY A 112 19.87 4.35 5.04
C GLY A 112 20.17 3.13 4.18
N TYR A 113 19.64 1.95 4.55
CA TYR A 113 19.88 0.69 3.85
C TYR A 113 18.73 0.27 2.95
N VAL A 114 17.62 0.98 2.99
CA VAL A 114 16.39 0.61 2.29
C VAL A 114 16.07 1.62 1.19
N SER A 115 15.81 1.09 -0.01
CA SER A 115 15.50 1.87 -1.21
C SER A 115 14.26 1.34 -1.93
N VAL A 116 13.57 2.22 -2.65
CA VAL A 116 12.45 1.83 -3.52
C VAL A 116 12.96 0.85 -4.58
N GLY A 117 12.18 -0.18 -4.86
CA GLY A 117 12.51 -1.22 -5.83
C GLY A 117 13.22 -2.45 -5.24
N GLN A 118 13.63 -2.41 -3.97
CA GLN A 118 14.22 -3.58 -3.31
C GLN A 118 13.18 -4.69 -3.08
N THR A 119 13.65 -5.92 -3.15
CA THR A 119 12.86 -7.13 -2.85
C THR A 119 12.78 -7.33 -1.35
N ALA A 120 11.62 -7.75 -0.89
CA ALA A 120 11.39 -8.13 0.50
C ALA A 120 10.67 -9.47 0.56
N LYS A 121 10.85 -10.18 1.67
CA LYS A 121 10.10 -11.41 1.98
C LYS A 121 9.15 -11.13 3.14
N ILE A 122 7.89 -11.51 2.96
CA ILE A 122 6.84 -11.32 3.95
C ILE A 122 6.56 -12.64 4.63
N LYS A 123 6.44 -12.61 5.95
CA LYS A 123 6.02 -13.73 6.80
C LYS A 123 4.87 -13.28 7.70
N LEU A 124 4.01 -14.21 8.09
CA LEU A 124 3.02 -13.94 9.14
C LEU A 124 3.71 -13.54 10.44
N ALA A 125 3.13 -12.59 11.19
CA ALA A 125 3.73 -12.09 12.43
C ALA A 125 3.42 -12.95 13.67
N ASN A 126 2.58 -13.98 13.53
CA ASN A 126 2.16 -14.89 14.59
C ASN A 126 2.99 -16.19 14.63
N GLN A 127 2.62 -17.11 15.53
CA GLN A 127 3.32 -18.39 15.72
C GLN A 127 3.31 -19.30 14.48
N ASP A 128 2.43 -19.03 13.51
CA ASP A 128 2.32 -19.80 12.26
C ASP A 128 3.43 -19.48 11.25
N GLN A 129 4.39 -18.59 11.58
CA GLN A 129 5.53 -18.25 10.72
C GLN A 129 6.37 -19.45 10.29
N LEU A 130 6.41 -20.49 11.12
CA LEU A 130 7.19 -21.71 10.86
C LEU A 130 6.46 -22.67 9.92
N ILE A 131 5.15 -22.58 9.86
CA ILE A 131 4.27 -23.47 9.08
C ILE A 131 4.11 -22.95 7.67
N PHE A 132 3.87 -21.65 7.53
CA PHE A 132 3.65 -20.98 6.25
C PHE A 132 4.96 -20.43 5.71
N GLY A 133 5.17 -20.57 4.40
CA GLY A 133 6.34 -20.06 3.70
C GLY A 133 6.41 -18.51 3.71
N THR A 134 7.12 -17.98 2.75
CA THR A 134 7.26 -16.54 2.54
C THR A 134 6.54 -16.11 1.28
N ILE A 135 6.03 -14.90 1.25
CA ILE A 135 5.56 -14.23 0.03
C ILE A 135 6.62 -13.23 -0.39
N ASP A 136 6.96 -13.23 -1.68
CA ASP A 136 7.84 -12.22 -2.23
C ASP A 136 7.08 -10.90 -2.43
N ALA A 137 7.75 -9.81 -2.14
CA ALA A 137 7.19 -8.48 -2.25
C ALA A 137 8.26 -7.49 -2.74
N LYS A 138 7.80 -6.35 -3.25
CA LYS A 138 8.67 -5.29 -3.73
C LYS A 138 8.26 -3.96 -3.12
N ILE A 139 9.24 -3.18 -2.65
CA ILE A 139 9.02 -1.84 -2.13
C ILE A 139 8.68 -0.91 -3.28
N ILE A 140 7.50 -0.27 -3.23
CA ILE A 140 7.05 0.69 -4.24
C ILE A 140 7.14 2.13 -3.75
N SER A 141 7.02 2.35 -2.44
CA SER A 141 7.06 3.68 -1.85
C SER A 141 7.71 3.66 -0.47
N ILE A 142 8.40 4.74 -0.14
CA ILE A 142 8.94 5.02 1.19
C ILE A 142 8.57 6.48 1.49
N SER A 143 7.98 6.74 2.66
CA SER A 143 7.63 8.11 3.04
C SER A 143 8.87 9.02 3.05
N PRO A 144 8.78 10.25 2.53
CA PRO A 144 9.90 11.18 2.54
C PRO A 144 10.28 11.60 3.96
N ASP A 145 9.29 11.72 4.83
CA ASP A 145 9.44 12.14 6.22
C ASP A 145 9.15 11.00 7.19
N ALA A 146 9.83 11.05 8.33
CA ALA A 146 9.60 10.11 9.42
C ALA A 146 8.34 10.49 10.21
N VAL A 147 7.47 9.53 10.41
CA VAL A 147 6.26 9.67 11.23
C VAL A 147 6.65 9.51 12.70
N ARG A 148 6.28 10.50 13.51
CA ARG A 148 6.51 10.46 14.96
C ARG A 148 5.28 9.89 15.66
N GLY A 149 5.44 8.73 16.28
CA GLY A 149 4.47 8.19 17.22
C GLY A 149 4.79 8.58 18.67
N GLN A 150 3.98 8.12 19.61
CA GLN A 150 4.18 8.42 21.03
C GLN A 150 5.46 7.81 21.62
N THR A 151 5.89 6.65 21.14
CA THR A 151 7.02 5.88 21.68
C THR A 151 8.15 5.66 20.67
N SER A 152 7.92 5.86 19.40
CA SER A 152 8.92 5.58 18.35
C SER A 152 8.69 6.45 17.12
N THR A 153 9.75 6.60 16.34
CA THR A 153 9.74 7.28 15.04
C THR A 153 10.07 6.25 13.96
N TRP A 154 9.31 6.24 12.87
CA TRP A 154 9.48 5.29 11.76
C TRP A 154 9.20 5.95 10.42
N TYR A 155 9.67 5.32 9.36
CA TYR A 155 9.28 5.62 7.98
C TYR A 155 8.19 4.64 7.54
N GLU A 156 7.20 5.13 6.81
CA GLU A 156 6.18 4.29 6.21
C GLU A 156 6.70 3.71 4.89
N LEU A 157 6.47 2.41 4.71
CA LEU A 157 6.79 1.68 3.50
C LEU A 157 5.51 1.14 2.88
N GLU A 158 5.44 1.15 1.57
CA GLU A 158 4.42 0.42 0.84
C GLU A 158 5.07 -0.64 -0.03
N LEU A 159 4.58 -1.87 0.10
CA LEU A 159 5.08 -3.01 -0.66
C LEU A 159 3.93 -3.67 -1.41
N VAL A 160 4.17 -3.93 -2.70
CA VAL A 160 3.29 -4.79 -3.50
C VAL A 160 3.71 -6.23 -3.26
N ILE A 161 2.73 -7.10 -3.06
CA ILE A 161 2.91 -8.54 -2.86
C ILE A 161 2.63 -9.29 -4.17
N ASP A 162 3.39 -10.33 -4.43
CA ASP A 162 3.22 -11.15 -5.65
C ASP A 162 2.00 -12.05 -5.56
N LYS A 163 1.66 -12.49 -4.33
CA LYS A 163 0.54 -13.40 -4.05
C LYS A 163 -0.24 -12.93 -2.84
N GLU A 164 -1.56 -13.06 -2.90
CA GLU A 164 -2.46 -12.67 -1.81
C GLU A 164 -2.78 -13.85 -0.86
N TYR A 165 -1.94 -14.87 -0.85
CA TYR A 165 -2.09 -16.04 0.01
C TYR A 165 -0.75 -16.66 0.37
N PHE A 166 -0.70 -17.28 1.55
CA PHE A 166 0.39 -18.17 1.96
C PHE A 166 0.01 -19.62 1.71
N THR A 167 0.99 -20.46 1.40
CA THR A 167 0.80 -21.91 1.23
C THR A 167 1.71 -22.69 2.16
N SER A 168 1.18 -23.79 2.71
CA SER A 168 1.94 -24.79 3.45
C SER A 168 1.41 -26.17 3.10
N GLY A 169 2.10 -26.89 2.23
CA GLY A 169 1.57 -28.14 1.65
C GLY A 169 0.22 -27.87 0.98
N ASP A 170 -0.84 -28.55 1.42
CA ASP A 170 -2.20 -28.43 0.89
C ASP A 170 -3.02 -27.29 1.54
N ILE A 171 -2.46 -26.61 2.56
CA ILE A 171 -3.16 -25.56 3.28
C ILE A 171 -2.87 -24.21 2.62
N THR A 172 -3.92 -23.48 2.25
CA THR A 172 -3.86 -22.12 1.73
C THR A 172 -4.45 -21.15 2.74
N TYR A 173 -3.69 -20.12 3.09
CA TYR A 173 -4.11 -19.04 3.99
C TYR A 173 -4.23 -17.74 3.19
N ASN A 174 -5.45 -17.31 2.91
CA ASN A 174 -5.70 -16.07 2.18
C ASN A 174 -5.44 -14.85 3.07
N LEU A 175 -4.75 -13.88 2.51
CA LEU A 175 -4.53 -12.59 3.15
C LEU A 175 -5.84 -11.79 3.17
N VAL A 176 -6.13 -11.22 4.32
CA VAL A 176 -7.21 -10.24 4.47
C VAL A 176 -6.66 -8.95 5.08
N PRO A 177 -7.27 -7.81 4.80
CA PRO A 177 -6.89 -6.55 5.43
C PRO A 177 -6.85 -6.64 6.95
N GLY A 178 -5.84 -6.04 7.58
CA GLY A 178 -5.65 -6.05 9.03
C GLY A 178 -4.71 -7.12 9.57
N ILE A 179 -4.25 -8.07 8.75
CA ILE A 179 -3.28 -9.07 9.17
C ILE A 179 -1.91 -8.42 9.41
N ASN A 180 -1.31 -8.71 10.57
CA ASN A 180 0.06 -8.31 10.87
C ASN A 180 1.05 -9.25 10.21
N VAL A 181 2.09 -8.69 9.59
CA VAL A 181 3.14 -9.41 8.89
C VAL A 181 4.51 -8.87 9.30
N SER A 182 5.52 -9.72 9.24
CA SER A 182 6.93 -9.35 9.35
C SER A 182 7.51 -9.22 7.94
N VAL A 183 8.15 -8.08 7.67
CA VAL A 183 8.77 -7.77 6.38
C VAL A 183 10.28 -7.87 6.53
N PHE A 184 10.91 -8.73 5.75
CA PHE A 184 12.35 -8.90 5.69
C PHE A 184 12.88 -8.33 4.37
N ILE A 185 13.46 -7.14 4.43
CA ILE A 185 13.97 -6.42 3.27
C ILE A 185 15.38 -6.86 2.98
N LEU A 186 15.68 -7.28 1.76
CA LEU A 186 17.01 -7.64 1.32
C LEU A 186 17.85 -6.37 1.11
N THR A 187 18.75 -6.08 2.04
CA THR A 187 19.57 -4.85 2.02
C THR A 187 20.97 -5.05 1.47
N GLY A 188 21.40 -6.28 1.31
CA GLY A 188 22.69 -6.60 0.70
C GLY A 188 23.04 -8.07 0.82
N GLU A 189 24.08 -8.48 0.08
CA GLU A 189 24.70 -9.78 0.16
C GLU A 189 26.11 -9.61 0.76
N ARG A 190 26.45 -10.36 1.79
CA ARG A 190 27.83 -10.47 2.26
C ARG A 190 28.34 -11.89 2.06
N THR A 191 29.55 -12.00 1.59
CA THR A 191 30.22 -13.29 1.51
C THR A 191 30.68 -13.73 2.91
N VAL A 192 30.53 -15.00 3.24
CA VAL A 192 30.98 -15.56 4.54
C VAL A 192 32.43 -15.23 4.83
N LEU A 193 33.25 -15.09 3.77
CA LEU A 193 34.66 -14.70 3.90
C LEU A 193 34.86 -13.33 4.56
N SER A 194 33.93 -12.38 4.34
CA SER A 194 34.05 -11.04 4.94
C SER A 194 33.90 -11.05 6.46
N TYR A 195 33.15 -12.01 7.01
CA TYR A 195 33.03 -12.17 8.47
C TYR A 195 34.32 -12.64 9.14
N ILE A 196 35.15 -13.40 8.41
CA ILE A 196 36.44 -13.94 8.93
C ILE A 196 37.55 -12.90 8.78
N THR A 197 37.53 -12.08 7.73
CA THR A 197 38.62 -11.13 7.43
C THR A 197 38.48 -9.77 8.12
N THR A 198 37.25 -9.31 8.42
CA THR A 198 36.99 -7.99 9.03
C THR A 198 37.65 -7.80 10.41
N PRO A 199 37.60 -8.78 11.35
CA PRO A 199 38.28 -8.61 12.65
C PRO A 199 39.80 -8.48 12.54
N PHE A 200 40.43 -9.11 11.53
CA PHE A 200 41.90 -9.02 11.34
C PHE A 200 42.33 -7.68 10.76
N GLN A 201 41.51 -7.04 9.90
CA GLN A 201 41.87 -5.74 9.33
C GLN A 201 41.76 -4.60 10.32
N ASN A 202 40.79 -4.65 11.25
CA ASN A 202 40.63 -3.63 12.29
C ASN A 202 41.67 -3.71 13.41
N GLY A 203 42.24 -4.93 13.65
CA GLY A 203 43.32 -5.13 14.62
C GLY A 203 44.68 -4.58 14.15
N PHE A 204 44.96 -4.65 12.84
CA PHE A 204 46.24 -4.15 12.30
C PHE A 204 46.26 -2.61 12.14
N GLY A 205 45.10 -1.98 11.92
CA GLY A 205 45.02 -0.52 11.79
C GLY A 205 45.24 0.24 13.08
N GLN A 206 44.88 -0.33 14.24
CA GLN A 206 45.12 0.29 15.55
C GLN A 206 46.54 0.09 16.09
N ALA A 207 47.21 -0.99 15.71
CA ALA A 207 48.60 -1.26 16.16
C ALA A 207 49.64 -0.35 15.49
N LEU A 208 49.31 0.36 14.42
CA LEU A 208 50.23 1.26 13.69
C LEU A 208 50.03 2.75 14.01
N GLN A 209 49.06 3.11 14.89
CA GLN A 209 48.81 4.50 15.30
C GLN A 209 49.36 4.85 16.70
N GLU A 210 50.00 3.96 17.40
CA GLU A 210 50.77 4.30 18.60
C GLU A 210 52.21 4.59 18.23
N ARG A 211 52.45 5.84 17.77
CA ARG A 211 53.72 6.54 17.92
C ARG A 211 53.53 8.05 17.78
#